data_c86362bc63fe6c9c7b8fc8dfa9ae512c
#
_entry.id   c86362bc63fe6c9c7b8fc8dfa9ae512c
#
_cell.length_a   1.000
_cell.length_b   1.000
_cell.length_c   1.000
_cell.angle_alpha   90.00
_cell.angle_beta   90.00
_cell.angle_gamma   90.00
#
_symmetry.space_group_name_H-M   'P 1'
#
loop_
_entity.id
_entity.type
_entity.pdbx_description
1 polymer ?
#
loop_
_entity_poly.entity_id
_entity_poly.type
_entity_poly.pdbx_seq_one_letter_code
_entity_poly.pdbx_strand_id
1 'polypeptide(L)'
;MGPIDVIVLNSHGVGQVCHIKRFPRRGETLEATNWHVEEDGGKGATVSVALGRLGVSTGYIGKVGYDPWGDMGDQWMSESGVDTTYMYRDH
;
A
#
# COMPACT_ATOMS: atom_id res chain seq x y z
N MET A 1 7.60 21.12 -4.81
CA MET A 1 6.51 20.89 -3.86
C MET A 1 6.60 21.93 -2.74
N GLY A 2 5.49 22.46 -2.30
CA GLY A 2 5.43 23.39 -1.18
C GLY A 2 5.59 22.69 0.19
N PRO A 3 5.32 23.39 1.28
CA PRO A 3 5.39 22.81 2.61
C PRO A 3 4.48 21.59 2.76
N ILE A 4 4.93 20.63 3.54
CA ILE A 4 4.13 19.45 3.87
C ILE A 4 3.24 19.78 5.06
N ASP A 5 1.94 19.56 4.91
CA ASP A 5 0.96 19.82 5.96
C ASP A 5 0.72 18.60 6.86
N VAL A 6 0.78 17.41 6.27
CA VAL A 6 0.57 16.15 7.01
C VAL A 6 1.70 15.18 6.67
N ILE A 7 2.32 14.62 7.70
CA ILE A 7 3.29 13.55 7.56
C ILE A 7 2.71 12.29 8.19
N VAL A 8 2.69 11.22 7.42
CA VAL A 8 2.25 9.91 7.88
C VAL A 8 3.46 9.02 8.09
N LEU A 9 3.64 8.52 9.29
CA LEU A 9 4.68 7.56 9.65
C LEU A 9 4.00 6.21 9.90
N ASN A 10 4.20 5.26 9.01
CA ASN A 10 3.54 3.96 9.14
C ASN A 10 4.21 2.91 8.25
N SER A 11 3.70 1.69 8.33
CA SER A 11 4.12 0.60 7.47
C SER A 11 3.30 0.56 6.18
N HIS A 12 3.84 -0.13 5.20
CA HIS A 12 3.23 -0.33 3.90
C HIS A 12 3.10 -1.82 3.61
N GLY A 13 2.05 -2.22 2.93
CA GLY A 13 1.83 -3.59 2.50
C GLY A 13 1.15 -3.66 1.14
N VAL A 14 1.23 -4.83 0.53
CA VAL A 14 0.53 -5.15 -0.71
C VAL A 14 -0.33 -6.37 -0.45
N GLY A 15 -1.61 -6.29 -0.79
CA GLY A 15 -2.55 -7.37 -0.59
C GLY A 15 -2.59 -8.34 -1.77
N GLN A 16 -2.69 -9.61 -1.44
CA GLN A 16 -2.98 -10.66 -2.43
C GLN A 16 -4.36 -11.20 -2.12
N VAL A 17 -5.21 -11.26 -3.11
CA VAL A 17 -6.64 -11.57 -2.95
C VAL A 17 -7.03 -12.68 -3.90
N CYS A 18 -7.88 -13.57 -3.44
CA CYS A 18 -8.50 -14.60 -4.27
C CYS A 18 -9.95 -14.80 -3.85
N HIS A 19 -10.72 -15.47 -4.69
CA HIS A 19 -12.09 -15.80 -4.40
C HIS A 19 -12.21 -17.28 -4.03
N ILE A 20 -12.99 -17.57 -2.99
CA ILE A 20 -13.33 -18.92 -2.59
C ILE A 20 -14.86 -18.99 -2.40
N LYS A 21 -15.42 -20.19 -2.50
CA LYS A 21 -16.87 -20.38 -2.41
C LYS A 21 -17.41 -20.17 -1.00
N ARG A 22 -16.59 -20.47 0.00
CA ARG A 22 -16.94 -20.37 1.42
C ARG A 22 -15.69 -20.40 2.27
N PHE A 23 -15.78 -20.11 3.55
CA PHE A 23 -14.67 -20.31 4.46
C PHE A 23 -14.29 -21.78 4.53
N PRO A 24 -12.99 -22.11 4.43
CA PRO A 24 -12.55 -23.49 4.59
C PRO A 24 -12.72 -23.95 6.04
N ARG A 25 -13.06 -25.22 6.20
CA ARG A 25 -13.04 -25.87 7.50
C ARG A 25 -11.59 -26.22 7.87
N ARG A 26 -11.37 -26.46 9.15
CA ARG A 26 -10.04 -26.84 9.63
C ARG A 26 -9.54 -28.08 8.88
N GLY A 27 -8.33 -27.99 8.32
CA GLY A 27 -7.71 -29.08 7.56
C GLY A 27 -8.24 -29.27 6.15
N GLU A 28 -9.17 -28.45 5.71
CA GLU A 28 -9.79 -28.53 4.39
C GLU A 28 -9.01 -27.74 3.37
N THR A 29 -8.96 -28.23 2.15
CA THR A 29 -8.41 -27.51 0.99
C THR A 29 -9.57 -27.09 0.08
N LEU A 30 -9.61 -25.83 -0.30
CA LEU A 30 -10.57 -25.29 -1.26
C LEU A 30 -9.85 -24.77 -2.50
N GLU A 31 -10.53 -24.86 -3.63
CA GLU A 31 -10.08 -24.20 -4.84
C GLU A 31 -10.26 -22.69 -4.72
N ALA A 32 -9.24 -21.95 -5.05
CA ALA A 32 -9.30 -20.49 -5.13
C ALA A 32 -9.27 -20.06 -6.59
N THR A 33 -10.05 -19.05 -6.90
CA THR A 33 -10.12 -18.47 -8.25
C THR A 33 -9.84 -16.98 -8.20
N ASN A 34 -9.61 -16.37 -9.35
CA ASN A 34 -9.41 -14.94 -9.50
C ASN A 34 -8.33 -14.39 -8.54
N TRP A 35 -7.19 -15.05 -8.54
CA TRP A 35 -6.02 -14.60 -7.76
C TRP A 35 -5.47 -13.31 -8.36
N HIS A 36 -5.35 -12.28 -7.55
CA HIS A 36 -4.80 -11.00 -8.01
C HIS A 36 -4.13 -10.24 -6.87
N VAL A 37 -3.35 -9.24 -7.24
CA VAL A 37 -2.68 -8.33 -6.31
C VAL A 37 -3.48 -7.04 -6.25
N GLU A 38 -3.74 -6.54 -5.05
CA GLU A 38 -4.37 -5.26 -4.84
C GLU A 38 -3.41 -4.30 -4.13
N GLU A 39 -3.43 -3.05 -4.54
CA GLU A 39 -2.68 -1.97 -3.91
C GLU A 39 -3.40 -1.54 -2.63
N ASP A 40 -3.23 -2.35 -1.61
CA ASP A 40 -3.88 -2.16 -0.32
C ASP A 40 -3.14 -1.10 0.52
N GLY A 41 -1.83 -1.16 0.51
CA GLY A 41 -0.97 -0.21 1.19
C GLY A 41 -0.98 -0.29 2.71
N GLY A 42 -1.96 -0.92 3.31
CA GLY A 42 -2.15 -0.89 4.75
C GLY A 42 -2.76 0.43 5.22
N LYS A 43 -2.91 0.59 6.51
CA LYS A 43 -3.66 1.71 7.10
C LYS A 43 -3.02 3.06 6.84
N GLY A 44 -1.72 3.19 7.07
CA GLY A 44 -1.01 4.45 6.90
C GLY A 44 -0.91 4.87 5.44
N ALA A 45 -0.59 3.94 4.56
CA ALA A 45 -0.51 4.24 3.14
C ALA A 45 -1.88 4.63 2.58
N THR A 46 -2.94 3.96 3.02
CA THR A 46 -4.31 4.30 2.61
C THR A 46 -4.69 5.72 3.04
N VAL A 47 -4.36 6.12 4.26
CA VAL A 47 -4.59 7.48 4.74
C VAL A 47 -3.82 8.49 3.88
N SER A 48 -2.55 8.20 3.59
CA SER A 48 -1.71 9.08 2.77
C SER A 48 -2.28 9.27 1.37
N VAL A 49 -2.71 8.19 0.74
CA VAL A 49 -3.31 8.22 -0.59
C VAL A 49 -4.61 9.02 -0.59
N ALA A 50 -5.45 8.83 0.42
CA ALA A 50 -6.70 9.58 0.55
C ALA A 50 -6.42 11.08 0.69
N LEU A 51 -5.48 11.46 1.55
CA LEU A 51 -5.09 12.87 1.72
C LEU A 51 -4.52 13.45 0.44
N GLY A 52 -3.63 12.73 -0.23
CA GLY A 52 -3.04 13.18 -1.48
C GLY A 52 -4.08 13.41 -2.57
N ARG A 53 -5.04 12.50 -2.69
CA ARG A 53 -6.15 12.63 -3.66
C ARG A 53 -7.11 13.77 -3.32
N LEU A 54 -7.21 14.14 -2.06
CA LEU A 54 -7.99 15.29 -1.62
C LEU A 54 -7.25 16.62 -1.79
N GLY A 55 -6.01 16.59 -2.27
CA GLY A 55 -5.23 17.79 -2.51
C GLY A 55 -4.47 18.30 -1.28
N VAL A 56 -4.40 17.52 -0.23
CA VAL A 56 -3.62 17.87 0.97
C VAL A 56 -2.14 17.59 0.71
N SER A 57 -1.26 18.52 1.03
CA SER A 57 0.19 18.32 0.91
C SER A 57 0.64 17.30 1.96
N THR A 58 0.92 16.08 1.50
CA THR A 58 1.15 14.92 2.36
C THR A 58 2.49 14.28 2.05
N GLY A 59 3.28 14.01 3.10
CA GLY A 59 4.50 13.22 3.01
C GLY A 59 4.32 11.88 3.72
N TYR A 60 5.06 10.88 3.27
CA TYR A 60 5.04 9.55 3.86
C TYR A 60 6.45 9.17 4.31
N ILE A 61 6.58 8.69 5.53
CA ILE A 61 7.82 8.15 6.08
C ILE A 61 7.58 6.67 6.37
N GLY A 62 8.33 5.81 5.72
CA GLY A 62 8.18 4.38 5.91
C GLY A 62 9.30 3.62 5.22
N LYS A 63 9.17 2.31 5.16
CA LYS A 63 10.16 1.43 4.57
C LYS A 63 9.49 0.35 3.75
N VAL A 64 10.02 0.09 2.57
CA VAL A 64 9.57 -0.99 1.67
C VAL A 64 10.77 -1.78 1.19
N GLY A 65 10.53 -2.92 0.56
CA GLY A 65 11.59 -3.77 0.04
C GLY A 65 12.14 -3.30 -1.30
N TYR A 66 13.29 -3.84 -1.68
CA TYR A 66 13.83 -3.75 -3.05
C TYR A 66 13.21 -4.87 -3.90
N ASP A 67 11.95 -4.75 -4.19
CA ASP A 67 11.18 -5.77 -4.92
C ASP A 67 10.01 -5.11 -5.67
N PRO A 68 9.32 -5.86 -6.53
CA PRO A 68 8.18 -5.30 -7.27
C PRO A 68 7.06 -4.77 -6.37
N TRP A 69 6.91 -5.33 -5.18
CA TRP A 69 5.89 -4.89 -4.22
C TRP A 69 6.21 -3.50 -3.67
N GLY A 70 7.48 -3.25 -3.34
CA GLY A 70 7.95 -1.94 -2.91
C GLY A 70 7.81 -0.89 -4.02
N ASP A 71 8.13 -1.26 -5.25
CA ASP A 71 7.98 -0.37 -6.42
C ASP A 71 6.52 0.00 -6.64
N MET A 72 5.62 -0.98 -6.53
CA MET A 72 4.18 -0.78 -6.68
C MET A 72 3.64 0.21 -5.64
N GLY A 73 4.05 0.06 -4.38
CA GLY A 73 3.60 0.95 -3.32
C GLY A 73 4.09 2.38 -3.50
N ASP A 74 5.36 2.55 -3.86
CA ASP A 74 5.94 3.86 -4.14
C ASP A 74 5.22 4.54 -5.30
N GLN A 75 5.01 3.83 -6.40
CA GLN A 75 4.31 4.34 -7.56
C GLN A 75 2.87 4.74 -7.22
N TRP A 76 2.15 3.89 -6.51
CA TRP A 76 0.77 4.16 -6.12
C TRP A 76 0.65 5.43 -5.28
N MET A 77 1.50 5.59 -4.29
CA MET A 77 1.49 6.79 -3.46
C MET A 77 1.93 8.03 -4.24
N SER A 78 2.97 7.93 -5.05
CA SER A 78 3.45 9.06 -5.87
C SER A 78 2.38 9.53 -6.84
N GLU A 79 1.70 8.62 -7.51
CA GLU A 79 0.63 8.94 -8.46
C GLU A 79 -0.59 9.57 -7.77
N SER A 80 -0.75 9.31 -6.48
CA SER A 80 -1.83 9.89 -5.67
C SER A 80 -1.46 11.26 -5.08
N GLY A 81 -0.28 11.78 -5.40
CA GLY A 81 0.17 13.09 -4.94
C GLY A 81 0.89 13.10 -3.61
N VAL A 82 1.30 11.93 -3.11
CA VAL A 82 2.05 11.82 -1.85
C VAL A 82 3.55 12.01 -2.13
N ASP A 83 4.22 12.79 -1.29
CA ASP A 83 5.67 12.89 -1.33
C ASP A 83 6.30 11.65 -0.69
N THR A 84 6.98 10.86 -1.49
CA THR A 84 7.62 9.60 -1.08
C THR A 84 9.13 9.73 -0.90
N THR A 85 9.65 10.95 -0.77
CA THR A 85 11.09 11.19 -0.61
C THR A 85 11.68 10.41 0.56
N TYR A 86 10.93 10.26 1.63
CA TYR A 86 11.38 9.57 2.84
C TYR A 86 10.80 8.15 2.97
N MET A 87 10.41 7.56 1.86
CA MET A 87 10.12 6.14 1.79
C MET A 87 11.42 5.39 1.50
N TYR A 88 11.96 4.74 2.52
CA TYR A 88 13.24 4.05 2.43
C TYR A 88 13.08 2.63 1.91
N ARG A 89 14.17 2.09 1.37
CA ARG A 89 14.23 0.72 0.86
C ARG A 89 15.13 -0.11 1.76
N ASP A 90 14.75 -1.38 1.95
CA ASP A 90 15.54 -2.33 2.73
C ASP A 90 15.53 -3.70 2.05
N HIS A 91 16.57 -4.46 2.27
CA HIS A 91 16.73 -5.79 1.67
C HIS A 91 16.01 -6.88 2.46
#